data_9684e3ae8dbfe956cadc142750947c9c
#
_entry.id   9684e3ae8dbfe956cadc142750947c9c
#
_cell.length_a   1.000
_cell.length_b   1.000
_cell.length_c   1.000
_cell.angle_alpha   90.00
_cell.angle_beta   90.00
_cell.angle_gamma   90.00
#
_symmetry.space_group_name_H-M   'P 1'
#
loop_
_entity.id
_entity.type
_entity.pdbx_description
1 polymer ?
#
loop_
_entity_poly.entity_id
_entity_poly.type
_entity_poly.pdbx_seq_one_letter_code
_entity_poly.pdbx_strand_id
1 'polypeptide(L)'
;MISQNALHHAEKCRFCWMCRHLCPVQHQTGKELNTPRAKGLLLSMVNKKAQEFDKDMGQAMYECLLCDACTNDCATGYQPPLFIREARTEAVVSEVAPESVMNLIENVETTGNIYGVEKPSYGQDGTDVLVYIGE
;
A
#
# COMPACT_ATOMS: atom_id res chain seq x y z
N MET A 1 12.80 -2.42 5.57
CA MET A 1 13.20 -1.19 6.34
C MET A 1 12.77 0.04 5.52
N ILE A 2 11.97 0.91 6.11
CA ILE A 2 11.46 2.14 5.45
C ILE A 2 12.62 3.12 5.27
N SER A 3 12.74 3.69 4.06
CA SER A 3 13.86 4.60 3.73
C SER A 3 13.75 5.95 4.47
N GLN A 4 14.90 6.61 4.69
CA GLN A 4 14.93 7.96 5.28
C GLN A 4 14.17 8.98 4.43
N ASN A 5 14.12 8.79 3.11
CA ASN A 5 13.33 9.64 2.20
C ASN A 5 11.82 9.48 2.46
N ALA A 6 11.34 8.25 2.60
CA ALA A 6 9.93 7.99 2.91
C ALA A 6 9.53 8.56 4.29
N LEU A 7 10.37 8.38 5.30
CA LEU A 7 10.16 8.95 6.63
C LEU A 7 10.16 10.49 6.61
N HIS A 8 11.08 11.11 5.86
CA HIS A 8 11.10 12.56 5.67
C HIS A 8 9.77 13.05 5.03
N HIS A 9 9.26 12.34 4.02
CA HIS A 9 7.97 12.68 3.43
C HIS A 9 6.80 12.47 4.40
N ALA A 10 6.81 11.45 5.24
CA ALA A 10 5.80 11.25 6.28
C ALA A 10 5.72 12.41 7.28
N GLU A 11 6.86 13.09 7.54
CA GLU A 11 6.96 14.22 8.49
C GLU A 11 6.64 15.60 7.89
N LYS A 12 6.42 15.71 6.57
CA LYS A 12 6.05 16.98 5.91
C LYS A 12 4.63 17.47 6.25
N CYS A 13 3.78 16.63 6.82
CA CYS A 13 2.39 16.96 7.12
C CYS A 13 2.30 18.15 8.09
N ARG A 14 1.46 19.14 7.78
CA ARG A 14 1.15 20.32 8.61
C ARG A 14 -0.26 20.27 9.22
N PHE A 15 -0.91 19.11 9.19
CA PHE A 15 -2.22 18.88 9.81
C PHE A 15 -3.33 19.83 9.35
N CYS A 16 -3.31 20.30 8.09
CA CYS A 16 -4.30 21.21 7.51
C CYS A 16 -5.64 20.54 7.11
N TRP A 17 -5.72 19.21 7.15
CA TRP A 17 -6.91 18.39 6.85
C TRP A 17 -7.38 18.36 5.40
N MET A 18 -6.77 19.06 4.46
CA MET A 18 -7.18 19.08 3.06
C MET A 18 -7.26 17.68 2.44
N CYS A 19 -6.26 16.86 2.65
CA CYS A 19 -6.21 15.49 2.12
C CYS A 19 -7.34 14.57 2.63
N ARG A 20 -7.98 14.90 3.76
CA ARG A 20 -9.13 14.17 4.29
C ARG A 20 -10.32 14.24 3.33
N HIS A 21 -10.59 15.43 2.78
CA HIS A 21 -11.72 15.65 1.89
C HIS A 21 -11.54 15.02 0.50
N LEU A 22 -10.32 14.67 0.15
CA LEU A 22 -9.97 14.08 -1.15
C LEU A 22 -9.88 12.55 -1.10
N CYS A 23 -9.76 11.96 0.10
CA CYS A 23 -9.50 10.54 0.25
C CYS A 23 -10.79 9.71 0.08
N PRO A 24 -10.92 8.89 -1.00
CA PRO A 24 -12.11 8.08 -1.22
C PRO A 24 -12.30 7.02 -0.14
N VAL A 25 -11.21 6.45 0.39
CA VAL A 25 -11.28 5.44 1.45
C VAL A 25 -11.81 6.06 2.75
N GLN A 26 -11.35 7.27 3.10
CA GLN A 26 -11.86 7.98 4.27
C GLN A 26 -13.34 8.32 4.11
N HIS A 27 -13.77 8.79 2.93
CA HIS A 27 -15.17 9.09 2.66
C HIS A 27 -16.07 7.86 2.82
N GLN A 28 -15.63 6.71 2.33
CA GLN A 28 -16.38 5.47 2.41
C GLN A 28 -16.43 4.91 3.83
N THR A 29 -15.33 5.00 4.59
CA THR A 29 -15.22 4.36 5.91
C THR A 29 -15.57 5.27 7.08
N GLY A 30 -15.46 6.59 6.91
CA GLY A 30 -15.62 7.58 7.98
C GLY A 30 -14.50 7.56 9.03
N LYS A 31 -13.51 6.66 8.90
CA LYS A 31 -12.44 6.46 9.89
C LYS A 31 -11.29 7.42 9.67
N GLU A 32 -10.86 8.13 10.71
CA GLU A 32 -9.68 8.99 10.66
C GLU A 32 -8.40 8.22 10.33
N LEU A 33 -8.27 6.99 10.79
CA LEU A 33 -7.14 6.09 10.50
C LEU A 33 -6.90 5.93 9.00
N ASN A 34 -7.95 6.03 8.18
CA ASN A 34 -7.88 5.90 6.73
C ASN A 34 -7.49 7.17 6.01
N THR A 35 -7.28 8.27 6.74
CA THR A 35 -6.77 9.50 6.13
C THR A 35 -5.28 9.40 5.79
N PRO A 36 -4.83 10.08 4.72
CA PRO A 36 -3.41 10.10 4.39
C PRO A 36 -2.54 10.64 5.53
N ARG A 37 -3.02 11.66 6.25
CA ARG A 37 -2.29 12.25 7.37
C ARG A 37 -2.13 11.31 8.56
N ALA A 38 -3.16 10.49 8.87
CA ALA A 38 -3.08 9.52 9.96
C ALA A 38 -2.00 8.47 9.67
N LYS A 39 -1.93 7.98 8.43
CA LYS A 39 -0.90 7.04 8.00
C LYS A 39 0.52 7.61 8.14
N GLY A 40 0.73 8.87 7.79
CA GLY A 40 2.01 9.55 8.01
C GLY A 40 2.33 9.75 9.49
N LEU A 41 1.32 10.07 10.32
CA LEU A 41 1.51 10.19 11.77
C LEU A 41 1.95 8.85 12.38
N LEU A 42 1.29 7.73 12.01
CA LEU A 42 1.66 6.39 12.46
C LEU A 42 3.13 6.08 12.15
N LEU A 43 3.56 6.31 10.91
CA LEU A 43 4.96 6.09 10.52
C LEU A 43 5.94 7.02 11.24
N SER A 44 5.56 8.28 11.50
CA SER A 44 6.37 9.18 12.31
C SER A 44 6.51 8.68 13.75
N MET A 45 5.46 8.07 14.33
CA MET A 45 5.52 7.46 15.66
C MET A 45 6.48 6.26 15.68
N VAL A 46 6.43 5.40 14.66
CA VAL A 46 7.38 4.28 14.51
C VAL A 46 8.81 4.79 14.37
N ASN A 47 9.05 5.80 13.52
CA ASN A 47 10.36 6.40 13.35
C ASN A 47 10.95 6.94 14.67
N LYS A 48 10.10 7.54 15.50
CA LYS A 48 10.46 8.07 16.82
C LYS A 48 10.49 7.01 17.94
N LYS A 49 10.28 5.74 17.58
CA LYS A 49 10.21 4.62 18.55
C LYS A 49 9.13 4.81 19.64
N ALA A 50 8.10 5.58 19.34
CA ALA A 50 6.96 5.78 20.22
C ALA A 50 5.89 4.68 20.04
N GLN A 51 5.93 3.96 18.92
CA GLN A 51 5.03 2.86 18.59
C GLN A 51 5.81 1.80 17.79
N GLU A 52 5.50 0.53 18.00
CA GLU A 52 5.99 -0.56 17.16
C GLU A 52 5.16 -0.66 15.86
N PHE A 53 5.76 -1.19 14.80
CA PHE A 53 5.07 -1.47 13.55
C PHE A 53 4.36 -2.81 13.67
N ASP A 54 3.10 -2.78 14.10
CA ASP A 54 2.26 -3.94 14.40
C ASP A 54 1.28 -4.30 13.26
N LYS A 55 0.47 -5.35 13.48
CA LYS A 55 -0.53 -5.84 12.52
C LYS A 55 -1.61 -4.80 12.20
N ASP A 56 -2.05 -4.02 13.18
CA ASP A 56 -3.08 -2.99 12.96
C ASP A 56 -2.54 -1.88 12.06
N MET A 57 -1.27 -1.53 12.26
CA MET A 57 -0.59 -0.55 11.41
C MET A 57 -0.33 -1.10 10.00
N GLY A 58 0.08 -2.35 9.89
CA GLY A 58 0.18 -3.06 8.62
C GLY A 58 -1.14 -3.02 7.85
N GLN A 59 -2.24 -3.43 8.49
CA GLN A 59 -3.59 -3.37 7.92
C GLN A 59 -3.95 -1.96 7.44
N ALA A 60 -3.71 -0.93 8.26
CA ALA A 60 -4.01 0.45 7.92
C ALA A 60 -3.28 0.91 6.65
N MET A 61 -2.02 0.48 6.42
CA MET A 61 -1.28 0.83 5.21
C MET A 61 -1.88 0.19 3.95
N TYR A 62 -2.46 -1.00 4.07
CA TYR A 62 -3.15 -1.66 2.94
C TYR A 62 -4.53 -1.07 2.64
N GLU A 63 -5.16 -0.35 3.55
CA GLU A 63 -6.41 0.38 3.32
C GLU A 63 -6.23 1.69 2.51
N CYS A 64 -5.24 1.78 1.65
CA CYS A 64 -4.98 2.93 0.78
C CYS A 64 -5.03 2.51 -0.69
N LEU A 65 -5.70 3.28 -1.54
CA LEU A 65 -5.79 3.03 -2.98
C LEU A 65 -4.56 3.49 -3.78
N LEU A 66 -3.61 4.19 -3.15
CA LEU A 66 -2.44 4.80 -3.81
C LEU A 66 -2.80 5.72 -4.99
N CYS A 67 -3.95 6.39 -4.93
CA CYS A 67 -4.52 7.18 -6.03
C CYS A 67 -3.89 8.58 -6.22
N ASP A 68 -2.94 8.96 -5.41
CA ASP A 68 -2.20 10.25 -5.42
C ASP A 68 -3.03 11.52 -5.21
N ALA A 69 -4.34 11.48 -5.06
CA ALA A 69 -5.17 12.67 -4.84
C ALA A 69 -4.65 13.58 -3.70
N CYS A 70 -4.22 12.96 -2.61
CA CYS A 70 -3.66 13.67 -1.45
C CYS A 70 -2.28 14.32 -1.71
N THR A 71 -1.49 13.77 -2.64
CA THR A 71 -0.20 14.34 -3.05
C THR A 71 -0.39 15.54 -3.95
N ASN A 72 -1.26 15.41 -4.95
CA ASN A 72 -1.48 16.43 -5.97
C ASN A 72 -2.04 17.75 -5.41
N ASP A 73 -2.80 17.66 -4.32
CA ASP A 73 -3.44 18.83 -3.68
C ASP A 73 -2.68 19.35 -2.45
N CYS A 74 -1.54 18.76 -2.10
CA CYS A 74 -0.82 19.14 -0.89
C CYS A 74 0.16 20.29 -1.12
N ALA A 75 -0.11 21.46 -0.50
CA ALA A 75 0.74 22.64 -0.59
C ALA A 75 2.17 22.44 0.00
N THR A 76 2.37 21.43 0.85
CA THR A 76 3.69 21.16 1.47
C THR A 76 4.49 20.08 0.76
N GLY A 77 3.98 19.53 -0.35
CA GLY A 77 4.61 18.42 -1.06
C GLY A 77 4.63 17.10 -0.27
N TYR A 78 3.62 16.87 0.57
CA TYR A 78 3.42 15.61 1.28
C TYR A 78 3.04 14.49 0.32
N GLN A 79 3.74 13.37 0.36
CA GLN A 79 3.59 12.28 -0.61
C GLN A 79 3.23 10.95 0.07
N PRO A 80 1.99 10.76 0.50
CA PRO A 80 1.57 9.54 1.17
C PRO A 80 1.82 8.26 0.40
N PRO A 81 1.54 8.14 -0.91
CA PRO A 81 1.80 6.91 -1.64
C PRO A 81 3.26 6.45 -1.61
N LEU A 82 4.21 7.37 -1.54
CA LEU A 82 5.64 7.04 -1.44
C LEU A 82 5.94 6.21 -0.19
N PHE A 83 5.63 6.74 0.98
CA PHE A 83 5.93 6.05 2.23
C PHE A 83 4.97 4.89 2.53
N ILE A 84 3.73 4.92 2.03
CA ILE A 84 2.78 3.81 2.18
C ILE A 84 3.25 2.57 1.40
N ARG A 85 3.80 2.73 0.19
CA ARG A 85 4.39 1.60 -0.56
C ARG A 85 5.51 0.93 0.21
N GLU A 86 6.44 1.72 0.73
CA GLU A 86 7.54 1.18 1.53
C GLU A 86 7.05 0.53 2.84
N ALA A 87 6.05 1.14 3.50
CA ALA A 87 5.44 0.57 4.69
C ALA A 87 4.73 -0.77 4.42
N ARG A 88 4.11 -0.94 3.24
CA ARG A 88 3.55 -2.23 2.82
C ARG A 88 4.62 -3.28 2.61
N THR A 89 5.74 -2.92 2.00
CA THR A 89 6.88 -3.82 1.86
C THR A 89 7.43 -4.22 3.24
N GLU A 90 7.58 -3.26 4.15
CA GLU A 90 7.99 -3.55 5.53
C GLU A 90 6.99 -4.46 6.25
N ALA A 91 5.67 -4.26 6.05
CA ALA A 91 4.65 -5.10 6.65
C ALA A 91 4.76 -6.58 6.22
N VAL A 92 5.08 -6.83 4.95
CA VAL A 92 5.33 -8.18 4.44
C VAL A 92 6.60 -8.78 5.06
N VAL A 93 7.69 -8.03 5.04
CA VAL A 93 8.99 -8.51 5.58
C VAL A 93 8.93 -8.80 7.08
N SER A 94 8.12 -8.03 7.82
CA SER A 94 7.92 -8.18 9.27
C SER A 94 6.76 -9.11 9.62
N GLU A 95 6.14 -9.77 8.64
CA GLU A 95 5.00 -10.70 8.81
C GLU A 95 3.78 -10.07 9.53
N VAL A 96 3.59 -8.75 9.38
CA VAL A 96 2.46 -8.00 9.93
C VAL A 96 1.49 -7.49 8.86
N ALA A 97 1.67 -7.90 7.59
CA ALA A 97 0.74 -7.63 6.51
C ALA A 97 -0.60 -8.37 6.72
N PRO A 98 -1.70 -7.90 6.10
CA PRO A 98 -2.97 -8.62 6.11
C PRO A 98 -2.82 -10.05 5.60
N GLU A 99 -3.52 -11.00 6.21
CA GLU A 99 -3.48 -12.42 5.84
C GLU A 99 -3.80 -12.64 4.35
N SER A 100 -4.76 -11.89 3.82
CA SER A 100 -5.10 -11.94 2.38
C SER A 100 -3.92 -11.60 1.47
N VAL A 101 -3.05 -10.67 1.89
CA VAL A 101 -1.84 -10.31 1.14
C VAL A 101 -0.80 -11.40 1.23
N MET A 102 -0.60 -11.98 2.42
CA MET A 102 0.34 -13.08 2.62
C MET A 102 -0.05 -14.31 1.79
N ASN A 103 -1.34 -14.64 1.73
CA ASN A 103 -1.87 -15.71 0.89
C ASN A 103 -1.65 -15.45 -0.62
N LEU A 104 -1.80 -14.19 -1.07
CA LEU A 104 -1.49 -13.83 -2.47
C LEU A 104 0.00 -14.02 -2.80
N ILE A 105 0.89 -13.67 -1.87
CA ILE A 105 2.35 -13.87 -2.03
C ILE A 105 2.66 -15.36 -2.12
N GLU A 106 2.12 -16.18 -1.20
CA GLU A 106 2.30 -17.63 -1.20
C GLU A 106 1.80 -18.25 -2.52
N ASN A 107 0.65 -17.82 -3.03
CA ASN A 107 0.12 -18.27 -4.31
C ASN A 107 1.09 -17.93 -5.47
N VAL A 108 1.64 -16.72 -5.49
CA VAL A 108 2.61 -16.33 -6.53
C VAL A 108 3.89 -17.15 -6.44
N GLU A 109 4.39 -17.43 -5.24
CA GLU A 109 5.61 -18.22 -5.03
C GLU A 109 5.42 -19.69 -5.42
N THR A 110 4.24 -20.27 -5.16
CA THR A 110 3.96 -21.68 -5.41
C THR A 110 3.49 -21.97 -6.83
N THR A 111 2.59 -21.14 -7.38
CA THR A 111 1.94 -21.39 -8.67
C THR A 111 2.30 -20.38 -9.76
N GLY A 112 2.97 -19.28 -9.39
CA GLY A 112 3.34 -18.19 -10.30
C GLY A 112 2.16 -17.29 -10.69
N ASN A 113 1.04 -17.35 -9.96
CA ASN A 113 -0.11 -16.45 -10.14
C ASN A 113 -0.82 -16.17 -8.81
N ILE A 114 -1.54 -15.04 -8.73
CA ILE A 114 -2.23 -14.59 -7.52
C ILE A 114 -3.41 -15.48 -7.10
N TYR A 115 -3.94 -16.29 -8.02
CA TYR A 115 -5.14 -17.12 -7.78
C TYR A 115 -4.80 -18.49 -7.16
N GLY A 116 -3.53 -18.89 -7.10
CA GLY A 116 -3.10 -20.18 -6.58
C GLY A 116 -3.54 -21.37 -7.42
N VAL A 117 -3.84 -21.16 -8.71
CA VAL A 117 -4.26 -22.20 -9.64
C VAL A 117 -3.17 -22.51 -10.65
N GLU A 118 -3.11 -23.74 -11.13
CA GLU A 118 -2.20 -24.10 -12.22
C GLU A 118 -2.51 -23.25 -13.47
N LYS A 119 -1.47 -22.79 -14.16
CA LYS A 119 -1.61 -22.02 -15.39
C LYS A 119 -2.29 -22.89 -16.44
N PRO A 120 -3.48 -22.51 -16.96
CA PRO A 120 -4.08 -23.23 -18.06
C PRO A 120 -3.17 -23.09 -19.31
N SER A 121 -3.02 -24.18 -20.05
CA SER A 121 -2.36 -24.14 -21.34
C SER A 121 -3.33 -23.60 -22.39
N TYR A 122 -2.99 -22.44 -22.95
CA TYR A 122 -3.76 -21.80 -24.02
C TYR A 122 -3.01 -21.87 -25.35
N GLY A 123 -3.77 -22.06 -26.42
CA GLY A 123 -3.27 -21.97 -27.78
C GLY A 123 -2.82 -23.32 -28.37
N GLN A 124 -2.57 -23.32 -29.65
CA GLN A 124 -1.97 -24.42 -30.42
C GLN A 124 -0.68 -23.90 -31.04
N ASP A 125 0.37 -24.72 -31.01
CA ASP A 125 1.61 -24.38 -31.70
C ASP A 125 1.37 -24.32 -33.23
N GLY A 126 1.96 -23.32 -33.88
CA GLY A 126 1.94 -23.16 -35.33
C GLY A 126 0.79 -22.31 -35.86
N THR A 127 0.16 -21.49 -35.03
CA THR A 127 -0.82 -20.47 -35.48
C THR A 127 -0.15 -19.13 -35.75
N ASP A 128 -0.63 -18.38 -36.76
CA ASP A 128 -0.13 -17.05 -37.11
C ASP A 128 -0.65 -15.93 -36.18
N VAL A 129 -1.41 -16.27 -35.13
CA VAL A 129 -2.04 -15.34 -34.22
C VAL A 129 -1.51 -15.55 -32.81
N LEU A 130 -0.87 -14.52 -32.26
CA LEU A 130 -0.48 -14.44 -30.85
C LEU A 130 -1.58 -13.74 -30.05
N VAL A 131 -2.15 -14.44 -29.05
CA VAL A 131 -3.09 -13.84 -28.11
C VAL A 131 -2.39 -13.62 -26.79
N TYR A 132 -2.28 -12.34 -26.38
CA TYR A 132 -1.82 -11.98 -25.04
C TYR A 132 -3.03 -11.86 -24.12
N ILE A 133 -3.10 -12.73 -23.13
CA ILE A 133 -4.27 -12.85 -22.24
C ILE A 133 -4.17 -11.91 -21.04
N GLY A 134 -2.98 -11.46 -20.70
CA GLY A 134 -2.74 -10.71 -19.45
C GLY A 134 -2.74 -11.63 -18.21
N GLU A 135 -2.94 -11.03 -17.04
CA GLU A 135 -3.04 -11.72 -15.76
C GLU A 135 -4.43 -12.26 -15.48
#